data_05df8816fcab2ac92829906a5ec057b3
#
_entry.id   05df8816fcab2ac92829906a5ec057b3
#
_cell.length_a   1.000
_cell.length_b   1.000
_cell.length_c   1.000
_cell.angle_alpha   90.00
_cell.angle_beta   90.00
_cell.angle_gamma   90.00
#
_symmetry.space_group_name_H-M   'P 1'
#
loop_
_entity.id
_entity.type
_entity.pdbx_description
1 polymer ?
#
loop_
_entity_poly.entity_id
_entity_poly.type
_entity_poly.pdbx_seq_one_letter_code
_entity_poly.pdbx_strand_id
1 'polypeptide(L)'
;MNWLFFIVFLGLALFLIWNGKDRFSKKEWVRMALMLGLILLGTFIIGFFFKWLSLSLSMFSIAAARHYTAIISISFLCLWGLKLAVVLLCTIFAWIIGFHEVHNAENYQKISSISNKFGPGLLIAAKCLVSFGAFLMFYGIWLTAAV
;
A
#
# COMPACT_ATOMS: atom_id res chain seq x y z
N MET A 1 14.75 8.09 16.58
CA MET A 1 14.14 8.56 15.32
C MET A 1 13.26 7.50 14.65
N ASN A 2 13.61 6.21 14.71
CA ASN A 2 12.90 5.13 14.01
C ASN A 2 11.43 5.01 14.44
N TRP A 3 11.10 5.15 15.72
CA TRP A 3 9.72 5.12 16.23
C TRP A 3 8.84 6.21 15.64
N LEU A 4 9.36 7.39 15.41
CA LEU A 4 8.61 8.49 14.80
C LEU A 4 8.23 8.15 13.35
N PHE A 5 9.19 7.68 12.56
CA PHE A 5 8.92 7.25 11.18
C PHE A 5 7.98 6.06 11.12
N PHE A 6 8.14 5.08 12.02
CA PHE A 6 7.21 3.96 12.16
C PHE A 6 5.76 4.46 12.35
N ILE A 7 5.54 5.37 13.32
CA ILE A 7 4.20 5.92 13.59
C ILE A 7 3.65 6.69 12.39
N VAL A 8 4.48 7.52 11.74
CA VAL A 8 4.07 8.30 10.57
C VAL A 8 3.67 7.39 9.40
N PHE A 9 4.51 6.42 9.02
CA PHE A 9 4.21 5.53 7.91
C PHE A 9 3.05 4.59 8.21
N LEU A 10 2.94 4.08 9.44
CA LEU A 10 1.79 3.29 9.87
C LEU A 10 0.51 4.12 9.83
N GLY A 11 0.52 5.35 10.34
CA GLY A 11 -0.63 6.26 10.28
C GLY A 11 -1.08 6.56 8.85
N LEU A 12 -0.12 6.82 7.94
CA LEU A 12 -0.40 7.00 6.51
C LEU A 12 -0.97 5.74 5.88
N ALA A 13 -0.44 4.55 6.21
CA ALA A 13 -0.96 3.29 5.72
C ALA A 13 -2.42 3.07 6.15
N LEU A 14 -2.71 3.22 7.44
CA LEU A 14 -4.06 3.10 7.96
C LEU A 14 -5.00 4.12 7.32
N PHE A 15 -4.56 5.37 7.16
CA PHE A 15 -5.34 6.39 6.46
C PHE A 15 -5.66 5.97 5.03
N LEU A 16 -4.70 5.45 4.26
CA LEU A 16 -4.90 5.01 2.88
C LEU A 16 -5.79 3.76 2.76
N ILE A 17 -5.72 2.84 3.73
CA ILE A 17 -6.54 1.64 3.76
C ILE A 17 -8.01 1.99 4.04
N TRP A 18 -8.25 2.85 5.04
CA TRP A 18 -9.60 3.13 5.52
C TRP A 18 -10.29 4.29 4.79
N ASN A 19 -9.52 5.24 4.25
CA ASN A 19 -10.04 6.38 3.51
C ASN A 19 -9.80 6.22 2.00
N GLY A 20 -10.69 6.82 1.22
CA GLY A 20 -10.61 6.81 -0.23
C GLY A 20 -11.38 5.65 -0.86
N LYS A 21 -11.31 5.59 -2.18
CA LYS A 21 -12.09 4.66 -2.99
C LYS A 21 -11.52 3.24 -2.90
N ASP A 22 -12.42 2.28 -2.74
CA ASP A 22 -12.10 0.86 -2.75
C ASP A 22 -12.20 0.24 -4.16
N ARG A 23 -12.70 0.99 -5.15
CA ARG A 23 -12.71 0.63 -6.57
C ARG A 23 -12.16 1.78 -7.40
N PHE A 24 -11.34 1.44 -8.38
CA PHE A 24 -10.72 2.41 -9.26
C PHE A 24 -11.39 2.46 -10.64
N SER A 25 -11.63 3.67 -11.12
CA SER A 25 -11.91 3.96 -12.52
C SER A 25 -10.64 3.83 -13.37
N LYS A 26 -10.75 3.80 -14.70
CA LYS A 26 -9.59 3.77 -15.61
C LYS A 26 -8.59 4.92 -15.33
N LYS A 27 -9.08 6.12 -15.01
CA LYS A 27 -8.22 7.27 -14.68
C LYS A 27 -7.44 7.05 -13.37
N GLU A 28 -8.05 6.41 -12.39
CA GLU A 28 -7.42 6.10 -11.10
C GLU A 28 -6.36 5.01 -11.23
N TRP A 29 -6.58 4.01 -12.09
CA TRP A 29 -5.56 3.03 -12.44
C TRP A 29 -4.34 3.65 -13.09
N VAL A 30 -4.53 4.57 -14.07
CA VAL A 30 -3.43 5.31 -14.67
C VAL A 30 -2.71 6.16 -13.63
N ARG A 31 -3.44 6.84 -12.73
CA ARG A 31 -2.83 7.62 -11.65
C ARG A 31 -2.01 6.74 -10.71
N MET A 32 -2.50 5.54 -10.39
CA MET A 32 -1.79 4.57 -9.54
C MET A 32 -0.48 4.10 -10.21
N ALA A 33 -0.50 3.84 -11.52
CA ALA A 33 0.70 3.51 -12.28
C ALA A 33 1.71 4.68 -12.33
N LEU A 34 1.22 5.92 -12.54
CA LEU A 34 2.06 7.11 -12.49
C LEU A 34 2.68 7.34 -11.11
N MET A 35 1.92 7.09 -10.03
CA MET A 35 2.46 7.16 -8.65
C MET A 35 3.60 6.17 -8.43
N LEU A 36 3.52 4.94 -8.98
CA LEU A 36 4.62 4.01 -8.93
C LEU A 36 5.86 4.57 -9.62
N GLY A 37 5.69 5.13 -10.83
CA GLY A 37 6.78 5.80 -11.54
C GLY A 37 7.42 6.94 -10.74
N LEU A 38 6.58 7.77 -10.08
CA LEU A 38 7.06 8.84 -9.21
C LEU A 38 7.79 8.33 -7.97
N ILE A 39 7.34 7.23 -7.35
CA ILE A 39 8.04 6.60 -6.22
C ILE A 39 9.42 6.11 -6.66
N LEU A 40 9.51 5.44 -7.81
CA LEU A 40 10.79 4.97 -8.34
C LEU A 40 11.73 6.13 -8.65
N LEU A 41 11.23 7.17 -9.31
CA LEU A 41 12.02 8.37 -9.59
C LEU A 41 12.45 9.08 -8.30
N GLY A 42 11.56 9.19 -7.32
CA GLY A 42 11.85 9.73 -5.99
C GLY A 42 12.93 8.95 -5.27
N THR A 43 12.97 7.63 -5.42
CA THR A 43 14.04 6.76 -4.88
C THR A 43 15.41 7.17 -5.40
N PHE A 44 15.53 7.44 -6.70
CA PHE A 44 16.79 7.90 -7.30
C PHE A 44 17.20 9.28 -6.75
N ILE A 45 16.25 10.20 -6.65
CA ILE A 45 16.51 11.56 -6.14
C ILE A 45 16.97 11.50 -4.67
N ILE A 46 16.25 10.72 -3.82
CA ILE A 46 16.60 10.54 -2.40
C ILE A 46 17.98 9.89 -2.27
N GLY A 47 18.26 8.84 -3.07
CA GLY A 47 19.56 8.16 -3.07
C GLY A 47 20.70 9.09 -3.47
N PHE A 48 20.49 9.90 -4.50
CA PHE A 48 21.46 10.90 -4.92
C PHE A 48 21.69 11.96 -3.86
N PHE A 49 20.63 12.46 -3.24
CA PHE A 49 20.69 13.46 -2.17
C PHE A 49 21.46 12.96 -0.93
N PHE A 50 21.15 11.76 -0.44
CA PHE A 50 21.87 11.17 0.69
C PHE A 50 23.33 10.87 0.37
N LYS A 51 23.61 10.40 -0.86
CA LYS A 51 24.99 10.21 -1.32
C LYS A 51 25.75 11.53 -1.33
N TRP A 52 25.15 12.61 -1.85
CA TRP A 52 25.75 13.93 -1.87
C TRP A 52 26.03 14.46 -0.46
N LEU A 53 25.06 14.32 0.47
CA LEU A 53 25.24 14.71 1.88
C LEU A 53 26.39 13.93 2.54
N SER A 54 26.51 12.64 2.26
CA SER A 54 27.59 11.81 2.80
C SER A 54 28.97 12.26 2.30
N LEU A 55 29.08 12.59 1.02
CA LEU A 55 30.35 12.95 0.38
C LEU A 55 30.76 14.41 0.67
N SER A 56 29.78 15.34 0.65
CA SER A 56 30.07 16.78 0.74
C SER A 56 30.13 17.30 2.17
N LEU A 57 29.29 16.77 3.05
CA LEU A 57 29.17 17.25 4.43
C LEU A 57 29.69 16.26 5.47
N SER A 58 30.09 15.06 5.07
CA SER A 58 30.56 13.97 5.96
C SER A 58 29.65 13.72 7.18
N MET A 59 28.34 14.04 7.05
CA MET A 59 27.40 13.95 8.16
C MET A 59 27.11 12.51 8.60
N PHE A 60 27.27 11.56 7.68
CA PHE A 60 27.08 10.13 7.94
C PHE A 60 27.78 9.27 6.86
N SER A 61 27.98 7.99 7.18
CA SER A 61 28.66 7.07 6.26
C SER A 61 27.85 6.78 5.00
N ILE A 62 28.53 6.40 3.91
CA ILE A 62 27.88 5.97 2.65
C ILE A 62 26.97 4.75 2.91
N ALA A 63 27.36 3.87 3.84
CA ALA A 63 26.52 2.72 4.24
C ALA A 63 25.20 3.19 4.86
N ALA A 64 25.25 4.17 5.77
CA ALA A 64 24.06 4.77 6.37
C ALA A 64 23.18 5.48 5.31
N ALA A 65 23.79 6.19 4.35
CA ALA A 65 23.10 6.83 3.25
C ALA A 65 22.29 5.82 2.42
N ARG A 66 22.89 4.69 2.06
CA ARG A 66 22.24 3.59 1.34
C ARG A 66 21.11 2.97 2.16
N HIS A 67 21.34 2.73 3.45
CA HIS A 67 20.37 2.15 4.36
C HIS A 67 19.10 3.01 4.47
N TYR A 68 19.25 4.32 4.75
CA TYR A 68 18.10 5.23 4.82
C TYR A 68 17.37 5.39 3.50
N THR A 69 18.10 5.44 2.37
CA THR A 69 17.48 5.45 1.05
C THR A 69 16.60 4.22 0.84
N ALA A 70 17.12 3.03 1.16
CA ALA A 70 16.39 1.76 1.00
C ALA A 70 15.13 1.73 1.88
N ILE A 71 15.24 2.05 3.17
CA ILE A 71 14.12 2.03 4.12
C ILE A 71 13.00 2.99 3.69
N ILE A 72 13.35 4.22 3.32
CA ILE A 72 12.37 5.22 2.89
C ILE A 72 11.69 4.77 1.60
N SER A 73 12.45 4.29 0.63
CA SER A 73 11.91 3.83 -0.67
C SER A 73 10.99 2.62 -0.53
N ILE A 74 11.38 1.63 0.28
CA ILE A 74 10.56 0.46 0.59
C ILE A 74 9.28 0.91 1.31
N SER A 75 9.35 1.88 2.24
CA SER A 75 8.18 2.39 2.95
C SER A 75 7.15 3.01 1.99
N PHE A 76 7.58 3.81 1.00
CA PHE A 76 6.67 4.35 -0.01
C PHE A 76 6.10 3.27 -0.93
N LEU A 77 6.90 2.28 -1.33
CA LEU A 77 6.41 1.13 -2.09
C LEU A 77 5.38 0.32 -1.31
N CYS A 78 5.59 0.11 -0.01
CA CYS A 78 4.62 -0.55 0.86
C CYS A 78 3.31 0.24 0.96
N LEU A 79 3.34 1.56 1.14
CA LEU A 79 2.13 2.40 1.14
C LEU A 79 1.35 2.25 -0.17
N TRP A 80 2.04 2.31 -1.30
CA TRP A 80 1.43 2.13 -2.62
C TRP A 80 0.83 0.71 -2.76
N GLY A 81 1.59 -0.32 -2.39
CA GLY A 81 1.16 -1.72 -2.48
C GLY A 81 -0.02 -2.05 -1.57
N LEU A 82 -0.06 -1.52 -0.34
CA LEU A 82 -1.18 -1.71 0.60
C LEU A 82 -2.49 -1.13 0.04
N LYS A 83 -2.45 0.07 -0.55
CA LYS A 83 -3.64 0.63 -1.21
C LYS A 83 -4.06 -0.19 -2.42
N LEU A 84 -3.10 -0.61 -3.23
CA LEU A 84 -3.34 -1.47 -4.38
C LEU A 84 -3.98 -2.80 -3.95
N ALA A 85 -3.51 -3.43 -2.87
CA ALA A 85 -4.05 -4.69 -2.36
C ALA A 85 -5.55 -4.57 -2.02
N VAL A 86 -5.96 -3.51 -1.29
CA VAL A 86 -7.37 -3.27 -0.98
C VAL A 86 -8.22 -3.14 -2.25
N VAL A 87 -7.75 -2.32 -3.21
CA VAL A 87 -8.48 -2.08 -4.47
C VAL A 87 -8.57 -3.34 -5.33
N LEU A 88 -7.50 -4.15 -5.39
CA LEU A 88 -7.50 -5.42 -6.10
C LEU A 88 -8.49 -6.41 -5.50
N LEU A 89 -8.51 -6.57 -4.17
CA LEU A 89 -9.47 -7.43 -3.49
C LEU A 89 -10.91 -7.02 -3.81
N CYS A 90 -11.23 -5.73 -3.74
CA CYS A 90 -12.56 -5.21 -4.07
C CYS A 90 -12.90 -5.41 -5.56
N THR A 91 -11.93 -5.25 -6.45
CA THR A 91 -12.11 -5.42 -7.89
C THR A 91 -12.37 -6.88 -8.25
N ILE A 92 -11.58 -7.80 -7.69
CA ILE A 92 -11.75 -9.26 -7.90
C ILE A 92 -13.13 -9.69 -7.39
N PHE A 93 -13.52 -9.26 -6.19
CA PHE A 93 -14.84 -9.58 -5.64
C PHE A 93 -15.98 -9.09 -6.55
N ALA A 94 -15.86 -7.87 -7.08
CA ALA A 94 -16.83 -7.32 -8.03
C ALA A 94 -16.88 -8.11 -9.34
N TRP A 95 -15.75 -8.59 -9.85
CA TRP A 95 -15.69 -9.40 -11.06
C TRP A 95 -16.34 -10.78 -10.86
N ILE A 96 -16.14 -11.41 -9.71
CA ILE A 96 -16.78 -12.67 -9.38
C ILE A 96 -18.30 -12.52 -9.42
N ILE A 97 -18.85 -11.46 -8.80
CA ILE A 97 -20.29 -11.21 -8.81
C ILE A 97 -20.80 -10.93 -10.23
N GLY A 98 -20.10 -10.08 -10.99
CA GLY A 98 -20.46 -9.79 -12.39
C GLY A 98 -20.39 -11.01 -13.29
N PHE A 99 -19.47 -11.94 -13.06
CA PHE A 99 -19.41 -13.21 -13.77
C PHE A 99 -20.67 -14.05 -13.54
N HIS A 100 -21.13 -14.13 -12.28
CA HIS A 100 -22.37 -14.86 -11.95
C HIS A 100 -23.61 -14.20 -12.53
N GLU A 101 -23.64 -12.88 -12.66
CA GLU A 101 -24.74 -12.15 -13.31
C GLU A 101 -24.95 -12.60 -14.77
N VAL A 102 -23.84 -12.78 -15.50
CA VAL A 102 -23.89 -13.12 -16.93
C VAL A 102 -24.03 -14.63 -17.20
N HIS A 103 -23.34 -15.46 -16.40
CA HIS A 103 -23.18 -16.87 -16.70
C HIS A 103 -23.99 -17.80 -15.79
N ASN A 104 -24.63 -17.29 -14.74
CA ASN A 104 -25.37 -18.09 -13.76
C ASN A 104 -26.59 -17.31 -13.25
N ALA A 105 -27.44 -16.88 -14.19
CA ALA A 105 -28.59 -16.01 -13.91
C ALA A 105 -29.59 -16.64 -12.93
N GLU A 106 -29.77 -17.97 -12.95
CA GLU A 106 -30.68 -18.68 -12.05
C GLU A 106 -30.28 -18.52 -10.56
N ASN A 107 -28.98 -18.53 -10.26
CA ASN A 107 -28.49 -18.42 -8.91
C ASN A 107 -28.06 -16.99 -8.56
N TYR A 108 -28.03 -16.06 -9.52
CA TYR A 108 -27.54 -14.70 -9.33
C TYR A 108 -28.28 -13.96 -8.21
N GLN A 109 -29.60 -14.05 -8.15
CA GLN A 109 -30.38 -13.40 -7.10
C GLN A 109 -29.96 -13.83 -5.70
N LYS A 110 -29.71 -15.14 -5.51
CA LYS A 110 -29.25 -15.69 -4.23
C LYS A 110 -27.83 -15.22 -3.90
N ILE A 111 -26.93 -15.27 -4.88
CA ILE A 111 -25.54 -14.84 -4.74
C ILE A 111 -25.46 -13.33 -4.45
N SER A 112 -26.20 -12.53 -5.20
CA SER A 112 -26.29 -11.07 -5.01
C SER A 112 -26.84 -10.70 -3.63
N SER A 113 -27.90 -11.39 -3.18
CA SER A 113 -28.46 -11.19 -1.83
C SER A 113 -27.43 -11.49 -0.73
N ILE A 114 -26.71 -12.60 -0.83
CA ILE A 114 -25.64 -12.98 0.09
C ILE A 114 -24.50 -11.94 0.06
N SER A 115 -24.09 -11.54 -1.15
CA SER A 115 -23.05 -10.52 -1.34
C SER A 115 -23.43 -9.19 -0.72
N ASN A 116 -24.66 -8.73 -0.92
CA ASN A 116 -25.12 -7.46 -0.35
C ASN A 116 -25.19 -7.51 1.18
N LYS A 117 -25.52 -8.66 1.77
CA LYS A 117 -25.60 -8.86 3.21
C LYS A 117 -24.23 -8.95 3.87
N PHE A 118 -23.32 -9.73 3.30
CA PHE A 118 -22.02 -10.04 3.90
C PHE A 118 -20.85 -9.23 3.33
N GLY A 119 -20.99 -8.65 2.13
CA GLY A 119 -19.95 -7.89 1.43
C GLY A 119 -19.33 -6.75 2.27
N PRO A 120 -20.14 -5.91 2.95
CA PRO A 120 -19.58 -4.87 3.82
C PRO A 120 -18.74 -5.42 4.96
N GLY A 121 -19.19 -6.52 5.59
CA GLY A 121 -18.44 -7.20 6.66
C GLY A 121 -17.12 -7.81 6.17
N LEU A 122 -17.14 -8.45 5.00
CA LEU A 122 -15.95 -9.01 4.35
C LEU A 122 -14.94 -7.91 3.99
N LEU A 123 -15.41 -6.75 3.51
CA LEU A 123 -14.55 -5.62 3.21
C LEU A 123 -13.86 -5.10 4.48
N ILE A 124 -14.60 -4.97 5.59
CA ILE A 124 -14.04 -4.55 6.88
C ILE A 124 -13.00 -5.57 7.34
N ALA A 125 -13.31 -6.87 7.29
CA ALA A 125 -12.38 -7.93 7.67
C ALA A 125 -11.10 -7.90 6.81
N ALA A 126 -11.23 -7.70 5.49
CA ALA A 126 -10.09 -7.56 4.59
C ALA A 126 -9.24 -6.33 4.93
N LYS A 127 -9.85 -5.18 5.20
CA LYS A 127 -9.14 -3.97 5.64
C LYS A 127 -8.43 -4.17 6.98
N CYS A 128 -9.03 -4.88 7.93
CA CYS A 128 -8.37 -5.24 9.20
C CYS A 128 -7.15 -6.13 8.98
N LEU A 129 -7.24 -7.15 8.12
CA LEU A 129 -6.10 -8.02 7.79
C LEU A 129 -4.97 -7.25 7.10
N VAL A 130 -5.30 -6.39 6.14
CA VAL A 130 -4.31 -5.53 5.47
C VAL A 130 -3.68 -4.54 6.46
N SER A 131 -4.46 -3.99 7.40
CA SER A 131 -3.95 -3.10 8.45
C SER A 131 -2.99 -3.82 9.40
N PHE A 132 -3.30 -5.05 9.78
CA PHE A 132 -2.39 -5.89 10.59
C PHE A 132 -1.10 -6.20 9.81
N GLY A 133 -1.22 -6.55 8.52
CA GLY A 133 -0.06 -6.72 7.64
C GLY A 133 0.80 -5.46 7.54
N ALA A 134 0.18 -4.28 7.41
CA ALA A 134 0.88 -3.00 7.41
C ALA A 134 1.66 -2.76 8.71
N PHE A 135 1.06 -3.07 9.86
CA PHE A 135 1.75 -2.98 11.16
C PHE A 135 3.00 -3.85 11.18
N LEU A 136 2.91 -5.13 10.80
CA LEU A 136 4.05 -6.05 10.77
C LEU A 136 5.15 -5.59 9.80
N MET A 137 4.75 -5.14 8.60
CA MET A 137 5.70 -4.65 7.59
C MET A 137 6.48 -3.43 8.09
N PHE A 138 5.80 -2.41 8.59
CA PHE A 138 6.47 -1.20 9.07
C PHE A 138 7.24 -1.43 10.36
N TYR A 139 6.77 -2.33 11.23
CA TYR A 139 7.54 -2.78 12.39
C TYR A 139 8.88 -3.40 11.94
N GLY A 140 8.84 -4.31 10.96
CA GLY A 140 10.05 -4.91 10.38
C GLY A 140 10.98 -3.86 9.76
N ILE A 141 10.45 -2.95 8.95
CA ILE A 141 11.24 -1.95 8.23
C ILE A 141 11.92 -0.96 9.20
N TRP A 142 11.20 -0.45 10.19
CA TRP A 142 11.67 0.68 11.00
C TRP A 142 12.25 0.29 12.35
N LEU A 143 11.83 -0.84 12.93
CA LEU A 143 12.23 -1.18 14.30
C LEU A 143 13.15 -2.40 14.37
N THR A 144 13.10 -3.33 13.40
CA THR A 144 13.98 -4.51 13.40
C THR A 144 15.16 -4.36 12.44
N ALA A 145 15.03 -3.62 11.34
CA ALA A 145 16.12 -3.36 10.40
C ALA A 145 17.13 -2.30 10.88
N ALA A 146 17.00 -1.83 12.10
CA ALA A 146 17.84 -0.79 12.71
C ALA A 146 19.08 -1.36 13.44
N VAL A 147 19.69 -2.40 12.89
CA VAL A 147 20.97 -2.96 13.41
C VAL A 147 22.11 -2.57 12.52
#